data_b55f3ef2669238b07c8f0315fc566bd3
#
_entry.id   b55f3ef2669238b07c8f0315fc566bd3
#
_cell.length_a   1.000
_cell.length_b   1.000
_cell.length_c   1.000
_cell.angle_alpha   90.00
_cell.angle_beta   90.00
_cell.angle_gamma   90.00
#
_symmetry.space_group_name_H-M   'P 1'
#
loop_
_entity.id
_entity.type
_entity.pdbx_description
1 polymer ?
#
loop_
_entity_poly.entity_id
_entity_poly.type
_entity_poly.pdbx_seq_one_letter_code
_entity_poly.pdbx_strand_id
1 'polypeptide(L)'
;MQTNRSSWLSFVSRPVQIGTVAFGGSNPVRLQSMCNTDTMNTEVTVNQCIQIFNAGAHLVRITARNISEAKNLSKIRHQLNEAGYTRPLAADIHFNPEIASAAASRVEKIRINPGNFVHIFPGKTDYSETEYQQELDEAGRILKPIIAICKEHKTAVRIGINHGSLSKRVLSKYGDTPKGMVESAIEYIRLFADEDFHNLLVSMKSSDVRTMIWANRLLAQRMMEESFNYPIHLGVTEAGAGEDGRIKSAIGIGSLLMDGIGDTVRVSLTEAPEKEIPVAAQIVDSSKKLISDSRLSSKYFSKISPYAFELNAFEKKNNVTPDIVSGNAAVSILHPDDIRKAFVKKPESELIFKYTGKSGFNEFLMVCGSAFADGIGNGISCANRIFTNNEQRQIYMMLQSTRRKISTAEFISCPSCGRTEFDIESLLNEVKSRFEHLKDISIAVMGCIVNGPGEMRGANYGILGSAPNKVHLYYKGESVRKNIDQKEAVDTLQKLMTEKGDFKND
;
A
#
# COMPACT_ATOMS: atom_id res chain seq x y z
N MET A 1 -13.68 9.21 -27.98
CA MET A 1 -14.14 7.84 -27.67
C MET A 1 -15.24 7.94 -26.63
N GLN A 2 -16.49 7.66 -27.03
CA GLN A 2 -17.60 7.56 -26.08
C GLN A 2 -17.40 6.26 -25.29
N THR A 3 -16.89 6.37 -24.07
CA THR A 3 -16.88 5.26 -23.12
C THR A 3 -18.34 4.96 -22.77
N ASN A 4 -18.82 3.83 -23.22
CA ASN A 4 -20.07 3.24 -22.76
C ASN A 4 -20.03 3.28 -21.21
N ARG A 5 -20.89 4.09 -20.61
CA ARG A 5 -21.13 4.16 -19.17
C ARG A 5 -21.88 2.89 -18.74
N SER A 6 -21.22 1.73 -18.88
CA SER A 6 -21.72 0.51 -18.29
C SER A 6 -21.72 0.67 -16.77
N SER A 7 -22.82 0.24 -16.15
CA SER A 7 -22.94 0.15 -14.71
C SER A 7 -21.69 -0.52 -14.10
N TRP A 8 -21.08 0.09 -13.08
CA TRP A 8 -20.04 -0.55 -12.28
C TRP A 8 -20.63 -1.83 -11.68
N LEU A 9 -20.18 -2.97 -12.18
CA LEU A 9 -20.43 -4.25 -11.53
C LEU A 9 -19.40 -4.36 -10.41
N SER A 10 -19.83 -4.61 -9.19
CA SER A 10 -18.90 -4.83 -8.08
C SER A 10 -17.96 -5.98 -8.45
N PHE A 11 -16.65 -5.75 -8.29
CA PHE A 11 -15.65 -6.79 -8.52
C PHE A 11 -15.85 -7.93 -7.52
N VAL A 12 -16.12 -9.14 -8.02
CA VAL A 12 -16.26 -10.34 -7.19
C VAL A 12 -15.08 -11.26 -7.47
N SER A 13 -14.20 -11.40 -6.50
CA SER A 13 -13.04 -12.27 -6.61
C SER A 13 -13.42 -13.74 -6.48
N ARG A 14 -12.62 -14.64 -7.08
CA ARG A 14 -12.71 -16.08 -6.85
C ARG A 14 -12.16 -16.44 -5.47
N PRO A 15 -12.63 -17.54 -4.84
CA PRO A 15 -11.99 -18.04 -3.63
C PRO A 15 -10.63 -18.68 -3.97
N VAL A 16 -9.64 -18.41 -3.12
CA VAL A 16 -8.28 -18.97 -3.18
C VAL A 16 -7.94 -19.56 -1.82
N GLN A 17 -7.51 -20.82 -1.78
CA GLN A 17 -7.13 -21.50 -0.56
C GLN A 17 -5.65 -21.33 -0.28
N ILE A 18 -5.30 -20.86 0.92
CA ILE A 18 -3.91 -20.72 1.38
C ILE A 18 -3.78 -21.48 2.71
N GLY A 19 -3.18 -22.66 2.66
CA GLY A 19 -3.17 -23.56 3.81
C GLY A 19 -4.58 -23.81 4.34
N THR A 20 -4.81 -23.51 5.61
CA THR A 20 -6.10 -23.69 6.28
C THR A 20 -7.09 -22.54 6.09
N VAL A 21 -6.71 -21.46 5.39
CA VAL A 21 -7.50 -20.21 5.28
C VAL A 21 -7.91 -19.93 3.85
N ALA A 22 -9.22 -19.69 3.64
CA ALA A 22 -9.75 -19.24 2.36
C ALA A 22 -9.76 -17.70 2.25
N PHE A 23 -9.38 -17.18 1.07
CA PHE A 23 -9.33 -15.76 0.72
C PHE A 23 -10.21 -15.50 -0.48
N GLY A 24 -10.83 -14.32 -0.57
CA GLY A 24 -11.66 -13.94 -1.72
C GLY A 24 -13.04 -14.60 -1.74
N GLY A 25 -13.80 -14.36 -2.77
CA GLY A 25 -15.19 -14.81 -2.91
C GLY A 25 -16.07 -14.24 -1.81
N SER A 26 -16.89 -15.08 -1.19
CA SER A 26 -17.75 -14.74 -0.05
C SER A 26 -17.04 -14.77 1.30
N ASN A 27 -15.74 -15.06 1.33
CA ASN A 27 -14.98 -15.12 2.59
C ASN A 27 -14.78 -13.71 3.20
N PRO A 28 -14.70 -13.61 4.54
CA PRO A 28 -14.38 -12.35 5.19
C PRO A 28 -13.01 -11.81 4.74
N VAL A 29 -12.86 -10.48 4.74
CA VAL A 29 -11.56 -9.83 4.51
C VAL A 29 -10.54 -10.34 5.52
N ARG A 30 -9.38 -10.81 5.04
CA ARG A 30 -8.35 -11.43 5.87
C ARG A 30 -7.28 -10.42 6.29
N LEU A 31 -6.87 -10.49 7.54
CA LEU A 31 -5.84 -9.63 8.12
C LEU A 31 -4.47 -10.32 8.01
N GLN A 32 -3.48 -9.57 7.58
CA GLN A 32 -2.10 -10.03 7.46
C GLN A 32 -1.16 -9.00 8.07
N SER A 33 -0.07 -9.48 8.72
CA SER A 33 1.09 -8.68 9.07
C SER A 33 2.39 -9.37 8.64
N MET A 34 3.54 -8.81 8.97
CA MET A 34 4.85 -9.29 8.52
C MET A 34 5.87 -9.16 9.65
N CYS A 35 6.64 -10.23 9.88
CA CYS A 35 7.76 -10.21 10.81
C CYS A 35 8.83 -9.20 10.37
N ASN A 36 9.44 -8.57 11.36
CA ASN A 36 10.61 -7.70 11.19
C ASN A 36 11.90 -8.30 11.81
N THR A 37 11.82 -9.53 12.30
CA THR A 37 12.95 -10.29 12.84
C THR A 37 13.87 -10.82 11.74
N ASP A 38 15.11 -11.16 12.09
CA ASP A 38 15.99 -11.93 11.22
C ASP A 38 15.44 -13.36 11.07
N THR A 39 15.16 -13.75 9.82
CA THR A 39 14.60 -15.07 9.51
C THR A 39 15.53 -16.22 9.92
N MET A 40 16.84 -16.00 10.03
CA MET A 40 17.79 -17.00 10.52
C MET A 40 17.71 -17.20 12.04
N ASN A 41 17.18 -16.24 12.79
CA ASN A 41 16.87 -16.42 14.20
C ASN A 41 15.48 -17.05 14.34
N THR A 42 15.45 -18.39 14.28
CA THR A 42 14.22 -19.19 14.28
C THR A 42 13.34 -18.90 15.48
N GLU A 43 13.90 -18.91 16.68
CA GLU A 43 13.16 -18.75 17.93
C GLU A 43 12.48 -17.39 18.04
N VAL A 44 13.22 -16.31 17.77
CA VAL A 44 12.69 -14.93 17.80
C VAL A 44 11.61 -14.75 16.75
N THR A 45 11.80 -15.31 15.54
CA THR A 45 10.81 -15.24 14.46
C THR A 45 9.54 -16.02 14.78
N VAL A 46 9.65 -17.21 15.38
CA VAL A 46 8.51 -18.01 15.85
C VAL A 46 7.72 -17.23 16.90
N ASN A 47 8.40 -16.67 17.90
CA ASN A 47 7.75 -15.88 18.96
C ASN A 47 7.01 -14.67 18.37
N GLN A 48 7.60 -13.95 17.41
CA GLN A 48 6.93 -12.84 16.76
C GLN A 48 5.73 -13.29 15.90
N CYS A 49 5.83 -14.40 15.19
CA CYS A 49 4.69 -15.00 14.49
C CYS A 49 3.53 -15.29 15.45
N ILE A 50 3.83 -15.87 16.62
CA ILE A 50 2.84 -16.16 17.66
C ILE A 50 2.16 -14.87 18.16
N GLN A 51 2.94 -13.81 18.43
CA GLN A 51 2.39 -12.51 18.83
C GLN A 51 1.44 -11.94 17.77
N ILE A 52 1.85 -11.96 16.51
CA ILE A 52 1.04 -11.49 15.37
C ILE A 52 -0.23 -12.34 15.21
N PHE A 53 -0.13 -13.68 15.36
CA PHE A 53 -1.29 -14.56 15.31
C PHE A 53 -2.26 -14.34 16.48
N ASN A 54 -1.74 -14.11 17.69
CA ASN A 54 -2.55 -13.81 18.87
C ASN A 54 -3.25 -12.45 18.78
N ALA A 55 -2.65 -11.48 18.06
CA ALA A 55 -3.31 -10.22 17.75
C ALA A 55 -4.47 -10.36 16.74
N GLY A 56 -4.65 -11.54 16.11
CA GLY A 56 -5.76 -11.84 15.22
C GLY A 56 -5.40 -11.96 13.73
N ALA A 57 -4.13 -12.02 13.38
CA ALA A 57 -3.72 -12.22 11.97
C ALA A 57 -4.19 -13.58 11.45
N HIS A 58 -4.64 -13.61 10.20
CA HIS A 58 -5.01 -14.84 9.48
C HIS A 58 -3.82 -15.44 8.72
N LEU A 59 -2.79 -14.64 8.45
CA LEU A 59 -1.56 -15.02 7.76
C LEU A 59 -0.41 -14.13 8.22
N VAL A 60 0.78 -14.71 8.41
CA VAL A 60 2.02 -13.96 8.70
C VAL A 60 2.98 -14.08 7.54
N ARG A 61 3.60 -12.96 7.16
CA ARG A 61 4.64 -12.93 6.12
C ARG A 61 6.03 -12.83 6.76
N ILE A 62 6.97 -13.61 6.23
CA ILE A 62 8.36 -13.67 6.67
C ILE A 62 9.26 -13.36 5.47
N THR A 63 10.34 -12.63 5.67
CA THR A 63 11.32 -12.33 4.63
C THR A 63 12.12 -13.58 4.24
N ALA A 64 12.46 -13.74 2.95
CA ALA A 64 13.42 -14.72 2.47
C ALA A 64 14.38 -14.05 1.47
N ARG A 65 15.54 -13.60 1.97
CA ARG A 65 16.57 -12.85 1.20
C ARG A 65 17.49 -13.75 0.39
N ASN A 66 17.65 -14.99 0.85
CA ASN A 66 18.56 -15.98 0.31
C ASN A 66 18.05 -17.41 0.51
N ILE A 67 18.74 -18.38 -0.07
CA ILE A 67 18.38 -19.81 -0.01
C ILE A 67 18.38 -20.35 1.45
N SER A 68 19.31 -19.87 2.28
CA SER A 68 19.40 -20.31 3.69
C SER A 68 18.17 -19.88 4.49
N GLU A 69 17.73 -18.63 4.31
CA GLU A 69 16.48 -18.13 4.92
C GLU A 69 15.25 -18.89 4.39
N ALA A 70 15.17 -19.12 3.06
CA ALA A 70 14.09 -19.90 2.47
C ALA A 70 14.04 -21.33 3.05
N LYS A 71 15.20 -21.98 3.26
CA LYS A 71 15.28 -23.29 3.91
C LYS A 71 14.89 -23.23 5.39
N ASN A 72 15.25 -22.17 6.10
CA ASN A 72 14.91 -22.01 7.53
C ASN A 72 13.41 -21.86 7.79
N LEU A 73 12.61 -21.45 6.80
CA LEU A 73 11.16 -21.40 6.90
C LEU A 73 10.54 -22.74 7.30
N SER A 74 11.17 -23.88 6.92
CA SER A 74 10.72 -25.22 7.37
C SER A 74 10.83 -25.39 8.88
N LYS A 75 11.92 -24.90 9.51
CA LYS A 75 12.10 -24.97 10.97
C LYS A 75 11.10 -24.07 11.70
N ILE A 76 10.89 -22.85 11.17
CA ILE A 76 9.89 -21.92 11.71
C ILE A 76 8.49 -22.52 11.61
N ARG A 77 8.12 -23.11 10.47
CA ARG A 77 6.82 -23.79 10.28
C ARG A 77 6.65 -24.96 11.26
N HIS A 78 7.70 -25.77 11.42
CA HIS A 78 7.67 -26.91 12.34
C HIS A 78 7.42 -26.47 13.78
N GLN A 79 8.21 -25.53 14.32
CA GLN A 79 8.04 -25.03 15.68
C GLN A 79 6.68 -24.35 15.92
N LEU A 80 6.16 -23.63 14.92
CA LEU A 80 4.80 -23.06 15.00
C LEU A 80 3.73 -24.16 15.08
N ASN A 81 3.88 -25.25 14.32
CA ASN A 81 2.97 -26.38 14.37
C ASN A 81 3.02 -27.10 15.73
N GLU A 82 4.21 -27.32 16.30
CA GLU A 82 4.40 -27.86 17.64
C GLU A 82 3.75 -26.99 18.72
N ALA A 83 3.79 -25.66 18.54
CA ALA A 83 3.12 -24.69 19.40
C ALA A 83 1.60 -24.54 19.12
N GLY A 84 1.03 -25.33 18.20
CA GLY A 84 -0.41 -25.32 17.87
C GLY A 84 -0.85 -24.24 16.88
N TYR A 85 0.08 -23.52 16.24
CA TYR A 85 -0.22 -22.47 15.27
C TYR A 85 -0.13 -23.00 13.84
N THR A 86 -1.28 -23.38 13.26
CA THR A 86 -1.39 -23.96 11.91
C THR A 86 -1.79 -22.96 10.82
N ARG A 87 -2.03 -21.69 11.19
CA ARG A 87 -2.36 -20.62 10.22
C ARG A 87 -1.21 -20.40 9.23
N PRO A 88 -1.52 -20.03 7.95
CA PRO A 88 -0.53 -20.00 6.88
C PRO A 88 0.57 -18.97 7.07
N LEU A 89 1.75 -19.31 6.54
CA LEU A 89 2.88 -18.42 6.37
C LEU A 89 3.02 -18.00 4.91
N ALA A 90 3.61 -16.82 4.70
CA ALA A 90 4.01 -16.36 3.37
C ALA A 90 5.50 -15.98 3.35
N ALA A 91 6.22 -16.40 2.32
CA ALA A 91 7.58 -15.93 2.08
C ALA A 91 7.59 -14.69 1.19
N ASP A 92 8.36 -13.67 1.58
CA ASP A 92 8.57 -12.44 0.79
C ASP A 92 9.90 -12.52 0.05
N ILE A 93 9.81 -12.70 -1.27
CA ILE A 93 10.95 -13.00 -2.13
C ILE A 93 11.24 -11.82 -3.05
N HIS A 94 12.52 -11.49 -3.19
CA HIS A 94 13.01 -10.46 -4.08
C HIS A 94 14.21 -10.97 -4.89
N PHE A 95 14.33 -10.47 -6.12
CA PHE A 95 15.47 -10.60 -7.04
C PHE A 95 15.81 -12.00 -7.55
N ASN A 96 15.74 -13.06 -6.77
CA ASN A 96 16.24 -14.37 -7.18
C ASN A 96 15.14 -15.43 -7.27
N PRO A 97 14.84 -15.95 -8.47
CA PRO A 97 13.85 -17.01 -8.70
C PRO A 97 14.13 -18.31 -7.95
N GLU A 98 15.41 -18.66 -7.70
CA GLU A 98 15.77 -19.89 -6.96
C GLU A 98 15.27 -19.84 -5.52
N ILE A 99 15.24 -18.63 -4.91
CA ILE A 99 14.69 -18.45 -3.57
C ILE A 99 13.17 -18.73 -3.58
N ALA A 100 12.47 -18.30 -4.66
CA ALA A 100 11.05 -18.59 -4.83
C ALA A 100 10.79 -20.09 -4.92
N SER A 101 11.58 -20.83 -5.71
CA SER A 101 11.53 -22.29 -5.81
C SER A 101 11.79 -22.96 -4.46
N ALA A 102 12.81 -22.51 -3.73
CA ALA A 102 13.15 -23.05 -2.42
C ALA A 102 12.06 -22.77 -1.37
N ALA A 103 11.42 -21.62 -1.39
CA ALA A 103 10.37 -21.25 -0.44
C ALA A 103 9.02 -21.92 -0.76
N ALA A 104 8.70 -22.10 -2.04
CA ALA A 104 7.41 -22.60 -2.50
C ALA A 104 7.02 -23.97 -1.92
N SER A 105 8.00 -24.84 -1.63
CA SER A 105 7.76 -26.14 -0.98
C SER A 105 7.72 -26.08 0.55
N ARG A 106 7.81 -24.91 1.18
CA ARG A 106 8.01 -24.76 2.63
C ARG A 106 7.00 -23.88 3.34
N VAL A 107 6.24 -23.09 2.57
CA VAL A 107 5.20 -22.20 3.09
C VAL A 107 3.96 -22.25 2.21
N GLU A 108 2.85 -21.83 2.72
CA GLU A 108 1.55 -21.90 2.03
C GLU A 108 1.35 -20.79 0.99
N LYS A 109 2.21 -19.73 1.02
CA LYS A 109 2.19 -18.67 0.02
C LYS A 109 3.58 -18.10 -0.23
N ILE A 110 3.88 -17.76 -1.47
CA ILE A 110 5.03 -16.91 -1.81
C ILE A 110 4.57 -15.57 -2.37
N ARG A 111 5.38 -14.51 -2.19
CA ARG A 111 5.20 -13.23 -2.87
C ARG A 111 6.37 -12.96 -3.77
N ILE A 112 6.07 -12.67 -5.03
CA ILE A 112 7.03 -12.21 -6.03
C ILE A 112 6.71 -10.76 -6.44
N ASN A 113 7.74 -10.01 -6.85
CA ASN A 113 7.58 -8.68 -7.43
C ASN A 113 8.05 -8.68 -8.88
N PRO A 114 7.15 -8.56 -9.86
CA PRO A 114 7.51 -8.48 -11.28
C PRO A 114 8.60 -7.45 -11.60
N GLY A 115 8.60 -6.35 -10.86
CA GLY A 115 9.52 -5.24 -11.09
C GLY A 115 10.99 -5.52 -10.82
N ASN A 116 11.30 -6.56 -10.04
CA ASN A 116 12.67 -6.93 -9.71
C ASN A 116 12.96 -8.44 -9.81
N PHE A 117 12.12 -9.18 -10.55
CA PHE A 117 12.21 -10.63 -10.64
C PHE A 117 13.02 -11.10 -11.85
N VAL A 118 12.96 -10.37 -12.96
CA VAL A 118 13.69 -10.68 -14.21
C VAL A 118 14.29 -9.41 -14.79
N HIS A 119 15.57 -9.46 -15.17
CA HIS A 119 16.31 -8.38 -15.81
C HIS A 119 17.34 -8.94 -16.78
N ILE A 120 17.03 -8.97 -18.07
CA ILE A 120 17.96 -9.47 -19.10
C ILE A 120 18.76 -8.35 -19.78
N PHE A 121 18.38 -7.10 -19.61
CA PHE A 121 19.07 -5.93 -20.16
C PHE A 121 19.57 -4.99 -19.03
N PRO A 122 20.67 -5.32 -18.33
CA PRO A 122 21.18 -4.51 -17.23
C PRO A 122 21.51 -3.08 -17.67
N GLY A 123 21.07 -2.08 -16.90
CA GLY A 123 21.36 -0.67 -17.17
C GLY A 123 20.52 -0.01 -18.27
N LYS A 124 19.72 -0.77 -19.01
CA LYS A 124 18.87 -0.22 -20.06
C LYS A 124 17.67 0.53 -19.47
N THR A 125 17.30 1.65 -20.08
CA THR A 125 16.18 2.51 -19.65
C THR A 125 15.14 2.73 -20.75
N ASP A 126 15.48 2.45 -22.01
CA ASP A 126 14.61 2.58 -23.16
C ASP A 126 14.53 1.23 -23.89
N TYR A 127 13.31 0.73 -24.11
CA TYR A 127 13.04 -0.60 -24.66
C TYR A 127 12.30 -0.50 -25.96
N SER A 128 12.82 -1.17 -27.02
CA SER A 128 12.01 -1.47 -28.20
C SER A 128 10.94 -2.52 -27.89
N GLU A 129 9.91 -2.62 -28.73
CA GLU A 129 8.84 -3.61 -28.53
C GLU A 129 9.39 -5.05 -28.55
N THR A 130 10.38 -5.34 -29.37
CA THR A 130 11.05 -6.64 -29.42
C THR A 130 11.76 -6.98 -28.10
N GLU A 131 12.52 -6.05 -27.54
CA GLU A 131 13.22 -6.25 -26.26
C GLU A 131 12.26 -6.35 -25.09
N TYR A 132 11.16 -5.58 -25.15
CA TYR A 132 10.07 -5.68 -24.19
C TYR A 132 9.52 -7.10 -24.15
N GLN A 133 9.20 -7.67 -25.32
CA GLN A 133 8.67 -9.01 -25.44
C GLN A 133 9.69 -10.07 -25.02
N GLN A 134 10.94 -9.94 -25.40
CA GLN A 134 12.02 -10.87 -24.99
C GLN A 134 12.15 -10.97 -23.46
N GLU A 135 12.09 -9.84 -22.73
CA GLU A 135 12.14 -9.87 -21.26
C GLU A 135 10.87 -10.48 -20.65
N LEU A 136 9.72 -10.30 -21.27
CA LEU A 136 8.46 -10.94 -20.84
C LEU A 136 8.48 -12.45 -21.09
N ASP A 137 8.97 -12.90 -22.24
CA ASP A 137 9.11 -14.33 -22.56
C ASP A 137 10.07 -15.03 -21.60
N GLU A 138 11.17 -14.36 -21.25
CA GLU A 138 12.13 -14.86 -20.26
C GLU A 138 11.47 -14.94 -18.86
N ALA A 139 10.61 -13.98 -18.48
CA ALA A 139 9.86 -14.07 -17.25
C ALA A 139 8.94 -15.31 -17.24
N GLY A 140 8.28 -15.62 -18.32
CA GLY A 140 7.48 -16.84 -18.49
C GLY A 140 8.34 -18.10 -18.32
N ARG A 141 9.51 -18.17 -18.97
CA ARG A 141 10.46 -19.28 -18.87
C ARG A 141 10.93 -19.53 -17.43
N ILE A 142 11.23 -18.45 -16.69
CA ILE A 142 11.70 -18.52 -15.29
C ILE A 142 10.54 -18.92 -14.35
N LEU A 143 9.33 -18.44 -14.59
CA LEU A 143 8.17 -18.75 -13.75
C LEU A 143 7.70 -20.19 -13.89
N LYS A 144 7.83 -20.81 -15.05
CA LYS A 144 7.31 -22.16 -15.33
C LYS A 144 7.73 -23.22 -14.30
N PRO A 145 9.02 -23.41 -13.94
CA PRO A 145 9.42 -24.38 -12.90
C PRO A 145 8.88 -23.99 -11.51
N ILE A 146 8.77 -22.71 -11.19
CA ILE A 146 8.22 -22.24 -9.90
C ILE A 146 6.73 -22.59 -9.82
N ILE A 147 6.00 -22.38 -10.91
CA ILE A 147 4.57 -22.73 -11.01
C ILE A 147 4.38 -24.24 -10.81
N ALA A 148 5.23 -25.08 -11.40
CA ALA A 148 5.20 -26.53 -11.21
C ALA A 148 5.33 -26.92 -9.72
N ILE A 149 6.28 -26.33 -9.00
CA ILE A 149 6.47 -26.54 -7.56
C ILE A 149 5.25 -26.04 -6.78
N CYS A 150 4.72 -24.87 -7.13
CA CYS A 150 3.53 -24.31 -6.48
C CYS A 150 2.29 -25.19 -6.69
N LYS A 151 2.12 -25.81 -7.87
CA LYS A 151 1.06 -26.78 -8.14
C LYS A 151 1.21 -28.03 -7.25
N GLU A 152 2.42 -28.61 -7.21
CA GLU A 152 2.72 -29.80 -6.42
C GLU A 152 2.44 -29.60 -4.93
N HIS A 153 2.89 -28.48 -4.37
CA HIS A 153 2.75 -28.16 -2.93
C HIS A 153 1.48 -27.39 -2.57
N LYS A 154 0.61 -27.08 -3.55
CA LYS A 154 -0.60 -26.24 -3.37
C LYS A 154 -0.31 -24.86 -2.81
N THR A 155 0.86 -24.32 -3.12
CA THR A 155 1.34 -23.03 -2.65
C THR A 155 0.71 -21.92 -3.47
N ALA A 156 0.07 -20.95 -2.83
CA ALA A 156 -0.45 -19.76 -3.49
C ALA A 156 0.67 -18.79 -3.86
N VAL A 157 0.45 -18.03 -4.94
CA VAL A 157 1.38 -16.96 -5.33
C VAL A 157 0.69 -15.60 -5.23
N ARG A 158 1.36 -14.62 -4.62
CA ARG A 158 0.93 -13.22 -4.71
C ARG A 158 1.83 -12.44 -5.65
N ILE A 159 1.27 -11.94 -6.73
CA ILE A 159 1.89 -10.94 -7.60
C ILE A 159 1.83 -9.60 -6.87
N GLY A 160 2.98 -9.11 -6.41
CA GLY A 160 3.06 -7.96 -5.51
C GLY A 160 3.75 -6.76 -6.13
N ILE A 161 2.97 -5.89 -6.77
CA ILE A 161 3.45 -4.67 -7.41
C ILE A 161 3.58 -3.55 -6.38
N ASN A 162 4.70 -2.84 -6.41
CA ASN A 162 4.93 -1.60 -5.67
C ASN A 162 5.21 -0.46 -6.65
N HIS A 163 4.58 0.68 -6.47
CA HIS A 163 4.97 1.94 -7.09
C HIS A 163 6.44 2.23 -6.75
N GLY A 164 7.20 2.76 -7.69
CA GLY A 164 8.65 2.99 -7.51
C GLY A 164 9.54 1.76 -7.72
N SER A 165 8.98 0.53 -7.83
CA SER A 165 9.76 -0.66 -8.13
C SER A 165 9.19 -1.47 -9.30
N LEU A 166 8.80 -0.79 -10.38
CA LEU A 166 8.41 -1.41 -11.64
C LEU A 166 9.65 -1.82 -12.46
N SER A 167 9.50 -2.82 -13.33
CA SER A 167 10.58 -3.21 -14.26
C SER A 167 10.92 -2.08 -15.22
N LYS A 168 12.15 -2.03 -15.67
CA LYS A 168 12.63 -0.99 -16.60
C LYS A 168 11.84 -0.95 -17.90
N ARG A 169 11.44 -2.11 -18.44
CA ARG A 169 10.60 -2.21 -19.63
C ARG A 169 9.21 -1.57 -19.42
N VAL A 170 8.60 -1.81 -18.26
CA VAL A 170 7.29 -1.21 -17.94
C VAL A 170 7.43 0.29 -17.73
N LEU A 171 8.49 0.75 -17.04
CA LEU A 171 8.77 2.18 -16.87
C LEU A 171 9.00 2.89 -18.20
N SER A 172 9.71 2.26 -19.15
CA SER A 172 9.95 2.80 -20.49
C SER A 172 8.64 3.03 -21.27
N LYS A 173 7.70 2.08 -21.19
CA LYS A 173 6.48 2.11 -22.01
C LYS A 173 5.32 2.85 -21.36
N TYR A 174 5.17 2.73 -20.03
CA TYR A 174 3.98 3.21 -19.30
C TYR A 174 4.29 4.23 -18.19
N GLY A 175 5.57 4.45 -17.89
CA GLY A 175 6.01 5.28 -16.77
C GLY A 175 5.71 4.67 -15.41
N ASP A 176 6.09 5.41 -14.35
CA ASP A 176 5.78 5.07 -12.96
C ASP A 176 4.38 5.59 -12.60
N THR A 177 3.36 4.95 -13.12
CA THR A 177 1.96 5.38 -13.10
C THR A 177 1.04 4.25 -12.64
N PRO A 178 -0.20 4.53 -12.21
CA PRO A 178 -1.21 3.49 -11.95
C PRO A 178 -1.39 2.54 -13.14
N LYS A 179 -1.33 3.05 -14.37
CA LYS A 179 -1.39 2.24 -15.59
C LYS A 179 -0.19 1.30 -15.70
N GLY A 180 1.03 1.79 -15.48
CA GLY A 180 2.24 0.96 -15.49
C GLY A 180 2.20 -0.14 -14.43
N MET A 181 1.69 0.18 -13.23
CA MET A 181 1.48 -0.82 -12.18
C MET A 181 0.52 -1.93 -12.65
N VAL A 182 -0.60 -1.58 -13.27
CA VAL A 182 -1.61 -2.53 -13.74
C VAL A 182 -1.09 -3.40 -14.87
N GLU A 183 -0.43 -2.81 -15.87
CA GLU A 183 0.15 -3.61 -16.97
C GLU A 183 1.19 -4.61 -16.43
N SER A 184 2.03 -4.19 -15.49
CA SER A 184 2.98 -5.10 -14.83
C SER A 184 2.29 -6.28 -14.13
N ALA A 185 1.10 -6.09 -13.56
CA ALA A 185 0.35 -7.17 -12.94
C ALA A 185 -0.35 -8.06 -13.97
N ILE A 186 -1.01 -7.47 -14.97
CA ILE A 186 -1.78 -8.19 -15.99
C ILE A 186 -0.86 -9.11 -16.81
N GLU A 187 0.33 -8.66 -17.15
CA GLU A 187 1.33 -9.51 -17.82
C GLU A 187 1.63 -10.78 -17.02
N TYR A 188 1.91 -10.65 -15.73
CA TYR A 188 2.19 -11.80 -14.88
C TYR A 188 0.93 -12.66 -14.64
N ILE A 189 -0.24 -12.06 -14.51
CA ILE A 189 -1.50 -12.80 -14.44
C ILE A 189 -1.67 -13.70 -15.66
N ARG A 190 -1.40 -13.17 -16.86
CA ARG A 190 -1.48 -13.96 -18.11
C ARG A 190 -0.47 -15.11 -18.11
N LEU A 191 0.80 -14.86 -17.75
CA LEU A 191 1.81 -15.91 -17.66
C LEU A 191 1.41 -17.06 -16.71
N PHE A 192 0.78 -16.75 -15.58
CA PHE A 192 0.25 -17.77 -14.67
C PHE A 192 -0.99 -18.47 -15.23
N ALA A 193 -1.89 -17.74 -15.89
CA ALA A 193 -3.09 -18.29 -16.50
C ALA A 193 -2.77 -19.23 -17.69
N ASP A 194 -1.77 -18.88 -18.50
CA ASP A 194 -1.28 -19.71 -19.62
C ASP A 194 -0.73 -21.07 -19.15
N GLU A 195 -0.22 -21.12 -17.90
CA GLU A 195 0.18 -22.37 -17.27
C GLU A 195 -0.96 -23.02 -16.45
N ASP A 196 -2.22 -22.60 -16.61
CA ASP A 196 -3.38 -23.08 -15.83
C ASP A 196 -3.13 -23.05 -14.31
N PHE A 197 -2.59 -21.92 -13.81
CA PHE A 197 -2.35 -21.72 -12.39
C PHE A 197 -3.22 -20.56 -11.87
N HIS A 198 -4.18 -20.91 -11.04
CA HIS A 198 -5.18 -19.98 -10.54
C HIS A 198 -5.14 -19.75 -9.03
N ASN A 199 -4.18 -20.33 -8.32
CA ASN A 199 -3.99 -20.09 -6.87
C ASN A 199 -3.23 -18.76 -6.66
N LEU A 200 -3.78 -17.67 -7.18
CA LEU A 200 -3.17 -16.35 -7.28
C LEU A 200 -3.88 -15.31 -6.41
N LEU A 201 -3.09 -14.35 -5.91
CA LEU A 201 -3.54 -13.06 -5.38
C LEU A 201 -2.75 -11.95 -6.06
N VAL A 202 -3.30 -10.74 -6.07
CA VAL A 202 -2.63 -9.56 -6.64
C VAL A 202 -2.61 -8.43 -5.63
N SER A 203 -1.60 -7.58 -5.67
CA SER A 203 -1.57 -6.36 -4.86
C SER A 203 -0.91 -5.22 -5.61
N MET A 204 -1.52 -4.03 -5.51
CA MET A 204 -0.99 -2.75 -5.95
C MET A 204 -0.73 -1.89 -4.74
N LYS A 205 0.52 -1.55 -4.47
CA LYS A 205 0.89 -0.75 -3.30
C LYS A 205 1.64 0.51 -3.69
N SER A 206 1.37 1.58 -2.97
CA SER A 206 2.05 2.87 -3.08
C SER A 206 2.06 3.55 -1.72
N SER A 207 3.03 4.41 -1.47
CA SER A 207 3.05 5.36 -0.35
C SER A 207 2.12 6.56 -0.61
N ASP A 208 1.88 6.91 -1.87
CA ASP A 208 0.84 7.86 -2.25
C ASP A 208 -0.53 7.18 -2.25
N VAL A 209 -1.43 7.65 -1.38
CA VAL A 209 -2.75 7.07 -1.15
C VAL A 209 -3.62 7.09 -2.41
N ARG A 210 -3.56 8.16 -3.21
CA ARG A 210 -4.35 8.29 -4.45
C ARG A 210 -3.88 7.29 -5.50
N THR A 211 -2.58 7.21 -5.71
CA THR A 211 -1.97 6.23 -6.63
C THR A 211 -2.36 4.79 -6.23
N MET A 212 -2.33 4.48 -4.94
CA MET A 212 -2.74 3.16 -4.42
C MET A 212 -4.23 2.88 -4.70
N ILE A 213 -5.12 3.83 -4.43
CA ILE A 213 -6.56 3.68 -4.71
C ILE A 213 -6.79 3.46 -6.20
N TRP A 214 -6.22 4.31 -7.05
CA TRP A 214 -6.43 4.26 -8.50
C TRP A 214 -5.86 3.01 -9.16
N ALA A 215 -4.66 2.59 -8.76
CA ALA A 215 -4.06 1.37 -9.29
C ALA A 215 -4.92 0.13 -8.98
N ASN A 216 -5.48 0.03 -7.77
CA ASN A 216 -6.35 -1.11 -7.43
C ASN A 216 -7.71 -1.06 -8.14
N ARG A 217 -8.31 0.12 -8.30
CA ARG A 217 -9.53 0.29 -9.10
C ARG A 217 -9.30 -0.12 -10.56
N LEU A 218 -8.24 0.41 -11.16
CA LEU A 218 -7.87 0.10 -12.54
C LEU A 218 -7.55 -1.39 -12.72
N LEU A 219 -6.87 -2.01 -11.74
CA LEU A 219 -6.62 -3.46 -11.75
C LEU A 219 -7.94 -4.25 -11.75
N ALA A 220 -8.88 -3.91 -10.86
CA ALA A 220 -10.16 -4.59 -10.79
C ALA A 220 -10.93 -4.50 -12.11
N GLN A 221 -10.93 -3.31 -12.75
CA GLN A 221 -11.54 -3.14 -14.06
C GLN A 221 -10.86 -4.00 -15.13
N ARG A 222 -9.53 -3.92 -15.23
CA ARG A 222 -8.77 -4.68 -16.23
C ARG A 222 -8.94 -6.19 -16.05
N MET A 223 -8.97 -6.68 -14.82
CA MET A 223 -9.26 -8.10 -14.55
C MET A 223 -10.66 -8.48 -15.02
N MET A 224 -11.68 -7.66 -14.80
CA MET A 224 -13.03 -7.93 -15.30
C MET A 224 -13.10 -7.92 -16.84
N GLU A 225 -12.44 -6.97 -17.50
CA GLU A 225 -12.37 -6.88 -18.97
C GLU A 225 -11.71 -8.13 -19.59
N GLU A 226 -10.73 -8.73 -18.90
CA GLU A 226 -10.02 -9.93 -19.35
C GLU A 226 -10.56 -11.23 -18.72
N SER A 227 -11.73 -11.18 -18.08
CA SER A 227 -12.35 -12.33 -17.39
C SER A 227 -11.51 -12.94 -16.27
N PHE A 228 -10.62 -12.16 -15.67
CA PHE A 228 -9.90 -12.51 -14.44
C PHE A 228 -10.63 -11.98 -13.20
N ASN A 229 -10.48 -12.70 -12.10
CA ASN A 229 -11.12 -12.33 -10.83
C ASN A 229 -10.32 -12.79 -9.61
N TYR A 230 -9.00 -12.57 -9.62
CA TYR A 230 -8.13 -12.97 -8.51
C TYR A 230 -8.32 -12.05 -7.29
N PRO A 231 -8.23 -12.59 -6.05
CA PRO A 231 -8.32 -11.79 -4.84
C PRO A 231 -7.26 -10.69 -4.77
N ILE A 232 -7.67 -9.52 -4.26
CA ILE A 232 -6.83 -8.33 -4.15
C ILE A 232 -6.38 -8.14 -2.70
N HIS A 233 -5.06 -7.97 -2.51
CA HIS A 233 -4.46 -7.64 -1.23
C HIS A 233 -4.16 -6.14 -1.15
N LEU A 234 -4.83 -5.45 -0.24
CA LEU A 234 -4.72 -4.01 -0.05
C LEU A 234 -3.67 -3.61 1.00
N GLY A 235 -3.08 -2.45 0.81
CA GLY A 235 -2.20 -1.82 1.81
C GLY A 235 -1.49 -0.60 1.24
N VAL A 236 -1.41 0.47 2.04
CA VAL A 236 -0.52 1.60 1.77
C VAL A 236 0.88 1.20 2.24
N THR A 237 1.90 1.36 1.39
CA THR A 237 3.30 1.15 1.80
C THR A 237 3.83 2.41 2.45
N GLU A 238 4.83 2.23 3.30
CA GLU A 238 5.57 3.34 3.92
C GLU A 238 4.64 4.40 4.54
N ALA A 239 3.54 3.93 5.17
CA ALA A 239 2.52 4.82 5.73
C ALA A 239 3.04 5.67 6.91
N GLY A 240 4.15 5.26 7.52
CA GLY A 240 4.76 5.94 8.65
C GLY A 240 4.30 5.38 10.00
N ALA A 241 4.47 6.16 11.07
CA ALA A 241 4.15 5.78 12.43
C ALA A 241 3.01 6.63 13.00
N GLY A 242 2.41 6.14 14.10
CA GLY A 242 1.43 6.88 14.88
C GLY A 242 0.14 7.14 14.12
N GLU A 243 -0.45 8.29 14.35
CA GLU A 243 -1.76 8.68 13.82
C GLU A 243 -1.75 8.88 12.29
N ASP A 244 -0.67 9.45 11.75
CA ASP A 244 -0.50 9.70 10.32
C ASP A 244 -0.58 8.38 9.51
N GLY A 245 0.17 7.35 9.92
CA GLY A 245 0.14 6.05 9.28
C GLY A 245 -1.24 5.36 9.34
N ARG A 246 -1.95 5.56 10.45
CA ARG A 246 -3.31 5.04 10.63
C ARG A 246 -4.32 5.73 9.72
N ILE A 247 -4.25 7.07 9.60
CA ILE A 247 -5.11 7.86 8.72
C ILE A 247 -4.86 7.51 7.25
N LYS A 248 -3.60 7.48 6.80
CA LYS A 248 -3.24 7.06 5.43
C LYS A 248 -3.79 5.67 5.10
N SER A 249 -3.60 4.72 6.03
CA SER A 249 -4.09 3.35 5.85
C SER A 249 -5.63 3.28 5.83
N ALA A 250 -6.30 4.03 6.71
CA ALA A 250 -7.76 4.08 6.76
C ALA A 250 -8.35 4.64 5.46
N ILE A 251 -7.77 5.70 4.91
CA ILE A 251 -8.22 6.28 3.65
C ILE A 251 -7.95 5.30 2.49
N GLY A 252 -6.70 4.84 2.33
CA GLY A 252 -6.32 4.01 1.20
C GLY A 252 -7.04 2.66 1.16
N ILE A 253 -7.05 1.94 2.28
CA ILE A 253 -7.72 0.63 2.39
C ILE A 253 -9.23 0.82 2.45
N GLY A 254 -9.71 1.74 3.28
CA GLY A 254 -11.15 1.97 3.51
C GLY A 254 -11.88 2.41 2.24
N SER A 255 -11.30 3.29 1.42
CA SER A 255 -11.88 3.71 0.13
C SER A 255 -12.15 2.51 -0.78
N LEU A 256 -11.20 1.59 -0.90
CA LEU A 256 -11.32 0.42 -1.76
C LEU A 256 -12.30 -0.61 -1.19
N LEU A 257 -12.29 -0.85 0.12
CA LEU A 257 -13.28 -1.73 0.76
C LEU A 257 -14.69 -1.19 0.58
N MET A 258 -14.91 0.14 0.67
CA MET A 258 -16.20 0.76 0.40
C MET A 258 -16.59 0.70 -1.09
N ASP A 259 -15.64 0.59 -2.00
CA ASP A 259 -15.87 0.34 -3.43
C ASP A 259 -16.12 -1.16 -3.73
N GLY A 260 -16.09 -2.04 -2.72
CA GLY A 260 -16.23 -3.50 -2.89
C GLY A 260 -14.95 -4.18 -3.41
N ILE A 261 -13.80 -3.54 -3.29
CA ILE A 261 -12.49 -4.05 -3.74
C ILE A 261 -11.64 -4.39 -2.52
N GLY A 262 -11.15 -5.64 -2.45
CA GLY A 262 -10.19 -6.07 -1.44
C GLY A 262 -10.64 -7.26 -0.61
N ASP A 263 -9.80 -8.28 -0.57
CA ASP A 263 -10.04 -9.58 0.07
C ASP A 263 -9.12 -9.83 1.26
N THR A 264 -8.00 -9.13 1.28
CA THR A 264 -7.04 -9.20 2.39
C THR A 264 -6.32 -7.85 2.53
N VAL A 265 -5.97 -7.51 3.76
CA VAL A 265 -5.38 -6.21 4.07
C VAL A 265 -4.12 -6.36 4.93
N ARG A 266 -3.15 -5.44 4.72
CA ARG A 266 -2.06 -5.17 5.64
C ARG A 266 -1.92 -3.67 5.84
N VAL A 267 -2.04 -3.23 7.06
CA VAL A 267 -1.57 -1.90 7.49
C VAL A 267 -0.05 -1.98 7.65
N SER A 268 0.69 -0.99 7.18
CA SER A 268 2.16 -0.96 7.25
C SER A 268 2.58 0.21 8.13
N LEU A 269 2.84 -0.05 9.40
CA LEU A 269 3.28 0.95 10.39
C LEU A 269 4.74 0.73 10.76
N THR A 270 5.44 1.84 11.07
CA THR A 270 6.78 1.80 11.64
C THR A 270 6.67 1.56 13.17
N GLU A 271 6.02 0.46 13.54
CA GLU A 271 5.75 0.02 14.91
C GLU A 271 5.89 -1.51 14.97
N ALA A 272 5.78 -2.10 16.16
CA ALA A 272 5.77 -3.55 16.31
C ALA A 272 4.66 -4.18 15.46
N PRO A 273 4.94 -5.27 14.69
CA PRO A 273 4.03 -5.82 13.68
C PRO A 273 2.66 -6.26 14.19
N GLU A 274 2.56 -6.72 15.45
CA GLU A 274 1.31 -7.10 16.08
C GLU A 274 0.35 -5.92 16.26
N LYS A 275 0.86 -4.68 16.34
CA LYS A 275 0.06 -3.44 16.44
C LYS A 275 -0.64 -3.09 15.12
N GLU A 276 -0.19 -3.62 13.98
CA GLU A 276 -0.85 -3.45 12.68
C GLU A 276 -2.24 -4.10 12.65
N ILE A 277 -2.43 -5.22 13.37
CA ILE A 277 -3.63 -6.06 13.29
C ILE A 277 -4.88 -5.39 13.86
N PRO A 278 -4.88 -4.80 15.07
CA PRO A 278 -6.05 -4.05 15.59
C PRO A 278 -6.45 -2.90 14.67
N VAL A 279 -5.49 -2.18 14.09
CA VAL A 279 -5.76 -1.08 13.15
C VAL A 279 -6.40 -1.60 11.87
N ALA A 280 -5.87 -2.70 11.31
CA ALA A 280 -6.44 -3.34 10.13
C ALA A 280 -7.87 -3.86 10.39
N ALA A 281 -8.12 -4.47 11.56
CA ALA A 281 -9.44 -4.91 11.96
C ALA A 281 -10.43 -3.74 12.06
N GLN A 282 -10.04 -2.65 12.71
CA GLN A 282 -10.86 -1.44 12.82
C GLN A 282 -11.24 -0.88 11.45
N ILE A 283 -10.30 -0.78 10.50
CA ILE A 283 -10.58 -0.30 9.13
C ILE A 283 -11.60 -1.21 8.44
N VAL A 284 -11.43 -2.53 8.54
CA VAL A 284 -12.34 -3.51 7.93
C VAL A 284 -13.73 -3.42 8.56
N ASP A 285 -13.83 -3.31 9.88
CA ASP A 285 -15.12 -3.25 10.57
C ASP A 285 -15.84 -1.91 10.33
N SER A 286 -15.10 -0.79 10.33
CA SER A 286 -15.65 0.52 9.96
C SER A 286 -16.16 0.52 8.51
N SER A 287 -15.44 -0.09 7.58
CA SER A 287 -15.90 -0.20 6.19
C SER A 287 -17.17 -1.04 6.07
N LYS A 288 -17.27 -2.18 6.76
CA LYS A 288 -18.46 -3.03 6.80
C LYS A 288 -19.67 -2.27 7.37
N LYS A 289 -19.47 -1.57 8.48
CA LYS A 289 -20.51 -0.76 9.11
C LYS A 289 -21.02 0.32 8.16
N LEU A 290 -20.13 1.06 7.51
CA LEU A 290 -20.49 2.10 6.53
C LEU A 290 -21.28 1.53 5.35
N ILE A 291 -20.93 0.34 4.87
CA ILE A 291 -21.66 -0.36 3.79
C ILE A 291 -23.04 -0.81 4.28
N SER A 292 -23.16 -1.35 5.50
CA SER A 292 -24.42 -1.85 6.05
C SER A 292 -25.39 -0.73 6.47
N ASP A 293 -24.86 0.36 7.02
CA ASP A 293 -25.63 1.53 7.45
C ASP A 293 -26.11 2.37 6.24
N SER A 294 -25.44 2.24 5.09
CA SER A 294 -25.99 2.80 3.87
C SER A 294 -27.26 2.01 3.56
N ARG A 295 -28.44 2.66 3.56
CA ARG A 295 -29.71 2.11 3.03
C ARG A 295 -29.62 1.76 1.54
N LEU A 296 -28.43 1.61 1.04
CA LEU A 296 -27.98 1.27 -0.27
C LEU A 296 -27.85 -0.26 -0.32
N SER A 297 -29.03 -0.92 -0.43
CA SER A 297 -29.05 -2.30 -0.90
C SER A 297 -28.25 -2.45 -2.19
N SER A 298 -27.78 -3.65 -2.48
CA SER A 298 -26.99 -4.07 -3.65
C SER A 298 -27.39 -3.48 -5.03
N LYS A 299 -28.52 -2.81 -5.12
CA LYS A 299 -29.00 -2.07 -6.30
C LYS A 299 -28.25 -0.76 -6.60
N TYR A 300 -27.43 -0.24 -5.68
CA TYR A 300 -26.82 1.10 -5.83
C TYR A 300 -25.34 1.08 -6.18
N PHE A 301 -24.62 -0.01 -5.94
CA PHE A 301 -23.21 -0.17 -6.38
C PHE A 301 -23.03 -0.09 -7.92
N SER A 302 -24.15 -0.17 -8.66
CA SER A 302 -24.14 -0.32 -10.12
C SER A 302 -24.15 0.98 -10.93
N LYS A 303 -24.12 2.19 -10.34
CA LYS A 303 -24.47 3.39 -11.12
C LYS A 303 -23.35 4.40 -11.37
N ILE A 304 -22.27 4.40 -10.60
CA ILE A 304 -21.15 5.33 -10.81
C ILE A 304 -19.84 4.58 -10.74
N SER A 305 -19.18 4.43 -11.89
CA SER A 305 -17.84 3.86 -11.93
C SER A 305 -16.88 4.73 -11.10
N PRO A 306 -16.12 4.16 -10.15
CA PRO A 306 -15.07 4.89 -9.44
C PRO A 306 -14.04 5.53 -10.37
N TYR A 307 -13.89 5.04 -11.60
CA TYR A 307 -13.02 5.58 -12.65
C TYR A 307 -13.47 6.93 -13.20
N ALA A 308 -14.75 7.29 -13.06
CA ALA A 308 -15.26 8.57 -13.56
C ALA A 308 -14.55 9.79 -12.92
N PHE A 309 -13.80 9.57 -11.84
CA PHE A 309 -13.13 10.60 -11.04
C PHE A 309 -11.61 10.63 -11.20
N GLU A 310 -11.00 9.74 -12.00
CA GLU A 310 -9.54 9.68 -12.20
C GLU A 310 -8.97 11.04 -12.61
N LEU A 311 -9.55 11.67 -13.62
CA LEU A 311 -9.12 12.97 -14.11
C LEU A 311 -9.24 14.08 -13.05
N ASN A 312 -10.28 14.04 -12.19
CA ASN A 312 -10.44 15.01 -11.13
C ASN A 312 -9.38 14.84 -10.02
N ALA A 313 -9.00 13.60 -9.73
CA ALA A 313 -8.01 13.30 -8.69
C ALA A 313 -6.60 13.78 -9.07
N PHE A 314 -6.22 13.69 -10.35
CA PHE A 314 -4.87 14.00 -10.80
C PHE A 314 -4.73 15.34 -11.53
N GLU A 315 -5.77 15.83 -12.22
CA GLU A 315 -5.70 17.04 -13.04
C GLU A 315 -6.11 18.34 -12.33
N LYS A 316 -6.33 18.35 -11.01
CA LYS A 316 -6.69 19.56 -10.23
C LYS A 316 -7.76 20.45 -10.90
N LYS A 317 -8.88 19.87 -11.32
CA LYS A 317 -9.95 20.67 -11.95
C LYS A 317 -10.63 21.66 -11.00
N ASN A 318 -10.45 21.53 -9.68
CA ASN A 318 -10.93 22.47 -8.68
C ASN A 318 -9.74 23.17 -8.01
N ASN A 319 -9.54 24.45 -8.31
CA ASN A 319 -8.50 25.30 -7.73
C ASN A 319 -8.71 25.64 -6.25
N VAL A 320 -9.76 25.10 -5.62
CA VAL A 320 -10.07 25.39 -4.22
C VAL A 320 -9.31 24.43 -3.31
N THR A 321 -8.46 24.98 -2.46
CA THR A 321 -7.81 24.23 -1.38
C THR A 321 -8.82 24.01 -0.26
N PRO A 322 -9.22 22.77 0.06
CA PRO A 322 -10.17 22.51 1.13
C PRO A 322 -9.65 22.94 2.49
N ASP A 323 -10.57 23.43 3.35
CA ASP A 323 -10.23 23.81 4.73
C ASP A 323 -11.36 23.47 5.69
N ILE A 324 -11.10 23.67 7.00
CA ILE A 324 -12.15 23.66 8.02
C ILE A 324 -12.91 24.98 7.92
N VAL A 325 -14.21 24.89 7.65
CA VAL A 325 -15.05 26.07 7.46
C VAL A 325 -16.14 26.18 8.53
N SER A 326 -16.45 27.39 8.95
CA SER A 326 -17.57 27.71 9.82
C SER A 326 -18.78 28.07 8.95
N GLY A 327 -19.93 27.39 9.11
CA GLY A 327 -21.15 27.76 8.39
C GLY A 327 -22.11 26.60 8.09
N ASN A 328 -23.27 26.94 7.54
CA ASN A 328 -24.41 26.04 7.33
C ASN A 328 -24.44 25.33 5.95
N ALA A 329 -23.52 25.60 5.07
CA ALA A 329 -23.46 24.89 3.79
C ALA A 329 -22.97 23.47 3.99
N ALA A 330 -23.80 22.46 3.71
CA ALA A 330 -23.40 21.11 4.04
C ALA A 330 -24.16 20.00 3.33
N VAL A 331 -23.41 19.02 2.89
CA VAL A 331 -23.91 17.68 2.63
C VAL A 331 -23.61 16.81 3.86
N SER A 332 -24.64 16.33 4.55
CA SER A 332 -24.47 15.30 5.57
C SER A 332 -24.10 14.00 4.90
N ILE A 333 -22.91 13.46 5.24
CA ILE A 333 -22.33 12.34 4.52
C ILE A 333 -22.64 11.05 5.25
N LEU A 334 -23.04 10.05 4.48
CA LEU A 334 -23.22 8.67 4.93
C LEU A 334 -22.37 7.65 4.13
N HIS A 335 -22.13 7.90 2.83
CA HIS A 335 -21.38 6.96 1.97
C HIS A 335 -20.69 7.69 0.82
N PRO A 336 -19.50 7.24 0.34
CA PRO A 336 -18.80 7.83 -0.80
C PRO A 336 -19.63 7.94 -2.09
N ASP A 337 -20.50 6.96 -2.36
CA ASP A 337 -21.36 6.99 -3.54
C ASP A 337 -22.39 8.12 -3.51
N ASP A 338 -22.89 8.52 -2.34
CA ASP A 338 -23.82 9.65 -2.24
C ASP A 338 -23.11 10.96 -2.56
N ILE A 339 -21.83 11.06 -2.16
CA ILE A 339 -20.96 12.19 -2.49
C ILE A 339 -20.71 12.24 -4.00
N ARG A 340 -20.35 11.09 -4.61
CA ARG A 340 -20.11 10.98 -6.06
C ARG A 340 -21.37 11.34 -6.85
N LYS A 341 -22.55 10.89 -6.40
CA LYS A 341 -23.84 11.26 -7.00
C LYS A 341 -24.14 12.75 -6.90
N ALA A 342 -23.89 13.35 -5.74
CA ALA A 342 -24.08 14.78 -5.54
C ALA A 342 -23.17 15.59 -6.47
N PHE A 343 -21.90 15.20 -6.58
CA PHE A 343 -20.93 15.81 -7.47
C PHE A 343 -21.31 15.69 -8.95
N VAL A 344 -21.74 14.50 -9.39
CA VAL A 344 -22.16 14.28 -10.80
C VAL A 344 -23.38 15.12 -11.17
N LYS A 345 -24.32 15.32 -10.20
CA LYS A 345 -25.51 16.17 -10.42
C LYS A 345 -25.18 17.65 -10.52
N LYS A 346 -24.19 18.12 -9.76
CA LYS A 346 -23.77 19.53 -9.70
C LYS A 346 -22.24 19.63 -9.53
N PRO A 347 -21.48 19.42 -10.60
CA PRO A 347 -19.99 19.39 -10.52
C PRO A 347 -19.36 20.69 -10.04
N GLU A 348 -20.04 21.82 -10.26
CA GLU A 348 -19.53 23.16 -9.90
C GLU A 348 -19.98 23.65 -8.52
N SER A 349 -20.81 22.87 -7.81
CA SER A 349 -21.25 23.24 -6.47
C SER A 349 -20.18 23.03 -5.42
N GLU A 350 -20.03 23.95 -4.49
CA GLU A 350 -19.23 23.76 -3.30
C GLU A 350 -19.79 22.60 -2.45
N LEU A 351 -18.98 21.58 -2.25
CA LEU A 351 -19.30 20.44 -1.39
C LEU A 351 -18.53 20.56 -0.08
N ILE A 352 -19.21 20.93 0.98
CA ILE A 352 -18.67 20.99 2.34
C ILE A 352 -19.19 19.79 3.11
N PHE A 353 -18.27 18.99 3.64
CA PHE A 353 -18.61 17.79 4.39
C PHE A 353 -18.89 18.09 5.85
N LYS A 354 -20.06 17.72 6.34
CA LYS A 354 -20.52 18.06 7.70
C LYS A 354 -20.45 16.86 8.65
N TYR A 355 -19.63 16.98 9.68
CA TYR A 355 -19.64 16.05 10.79
C TYR A 355 -20.83 16.32 11.72
N THR A 356 -21.71 15.33 11.91
CA THR A 356 -22.93 15.45 12.70
C THR A 356 -22.85 14.70 14.04
N GLY A 357 -21.78 13.95 14.29
CA GLY A 357 -21.64 13.09 15.46
C GLY A 357 -22.45 11.78 15.39
N LYS A 358 -23.16 11.51 14.29
CA LYS A 358 -23.96 10.28 14.12
C LYS A 358 -23.11 9.06 13.80
N SER A 359 -21.92 9.24 13.23
CA SER A 359 -20.91 8.23 13.01
C SER A 359 -19.69 8.51 13.90
N GLY A 360 -18.80 7.53 14.08
CA GLY A 360 -17.50 7.76 14.68
C GLY A 360 -16.66 8.75 13.85
N PHE A 361 -15.77 9.48 14.50
CA PHE A 361 -14.94 10.45 13.79
C PHE A 361 -13.99 9.81 12.76
N ASN A 362 -13.50 8.61 13.07
CA ASN A 362 -12.65 7.84 12.14
C ASN A 362 -13.41 7.42 10.87
N GLU A 363 -14.67 6.98 11.00
CA GLU A 363 -15.53 6.67 9.87
C GLU A 363 -15.79 7.92 9.01
N PHE A 364 -16.02 9.06 9.67
CA PHE A 364 -16.18 10.34 8.97
C PHE A 364 -14.93 10.72 8.19
N LEU A 365 -13.73 10.64 8.80
CA LEU A 365 -12.45 10.89 8.13
C LEU A 365 -12.21 9.94 6.95
N MET A 366 -12.56 8.67 7.09
CA MET A 366 -12.39 7.67 6.04
C MET A 366 -13.28 7.98 4.83
N VAL A 367 -14.53 8.36 5.04
CA VAL A 367 -15.47 8.76 3.98
C VAL A 367 -15.04 10.05 3.30
N CYS A 368 -14.69 11.08 4.08
CA CYS A 368 -14.21 12.35 3.55
C CYS A 368 -12.89 12.16 2.78
N GLY A 369 -11.96 11.39 3.35
CA GLY A 369 -10.69 11.08 2.72
C GLY A 369 -10.86 10.35 1.38
N SER A 370 -11.83 9.42 1.28
CA SER A 370 -12.18 8.79 0.01
C SER A 370 -12.64 9.81 -1.03
N ALA A 371 -13.53 10.71 -0.64
CA ALA A 371 -14.03 11.77 -1.54
C ALA A 371 -12.90 12.74 -1.96
N PHE A 372 -12.08 13.18 -1.01
CA PHE A 372 -10.95 14.06 -1.32
C PHE A 372 -9.89 13.37 -2.21
N ALA A 373 -9.67 12.07 -2.05
CA ALA A 373 -8.83 11.28 -2.95
C ALA A 373 -9.41 11.23 -4.37
N ASP A 374 -10.73 11.25 -4.51
CA ASP A 374 -11.44 11.36 -5.80
C ASP A 374 -11.48 12.80 -6.36
N GLY A 375 -10.81 13.74 -5.71
CA GLY A 375 -10.84 15.15 -6.11
C GLY A 375 -12.13 15.90 -5.75
N ILE A 376 -13.02 15.30 -4.95
CA ILE A 376 -14.32 15.83 -4.58
C ILE A 376 -14.25 16.47 -3.19
N GLY A 377 -14.90 17.62 -3.01
CA GLY A 377 -15.03 18.33 -1.73
C GLY A 377 -14.18 19.60 -1.66
N ASN A 378 -14.74 20.61 -1.00
CA ASN A 378 -14.20 21.97 -0.89
C ASN A 378 -13.94 22.38 0.57
N GLY A 379 -14.47 21.61 1.53
CA GLY A 379 -14.25 21.89 2.95
C GLY A 379 -14.90 20.89 3.89
N ILE A 380 -14.64 21.08 5.18
CA ILE A 380 -15.17 20.27 6.28
C ILE A 380 -15.75 21.21 7.34
N SER A 381 -16.92 20.87 7.87
CA SER A 381 -17.57 21.60 8.95
C SER A 381 -18.10 20.66 10.05
N CYS A 382 -18.37 21.21 11.23
CA CYS A 382 -19.06 20.49 12.30
C CYS A 382 -20.43 21.10 12.57
N ALA A 383 -21.44 20.26 12.84
CA ALA A 383 -22.83 20.71 12.94
C ALA A 383 -23.10 21.62 14.15
N ASN A 384 -22.64 21.24 15.33
CA ASN A 384 -23.12 21.81 16.59
C ASN A 384 -21.99 22.24 17.54
N ARG A 385 -20.73 22.18 17.09
CA ARG A 385 -19.55 22.53 17.89
C ARG A 385 -18.35 22.90 17.00
N ILE A 386 -17.30 23.36 17.59
CA ILE A 386 -15.97 23.48 16.96
C ILE A 386 -15.26 22.15 17.09
N PHE A 387 -14.48 21.75 16.07
CA PHE A 387 -13.59 20.61 16.18
C PHE A 387 -12.54 20.85 17.28
N THR A 388 -12.24 19.81 18.05
CA THR A 388 -11.13 19.84 19.00
C THR A 388 -9.80 19.97 18.24
N ASN A 389 -8.75 20.41 18.92
CA ASN A 389 -7.40 20.54 18.32
C ASN A 389 -6.93 19.22 17.70
N ASN A 390 -7.22 18.09 18.37
CA ASN A 390 -6.86 16.77 17.83
C ASN A 390 -7.64 16.43 16.56
N GLU A 391 -8.96 16.68 16.53
CA GLU A 391 -9.79 16.47 15.34
C GLU A 391 -9.35 17.36 14.17
N GLN A 392 -8.97 18.62 14.44
CA GLN A 392 -8.42 19.52 13.42
C GLN A 392 -7.10 18.97 12.86
N ARG A 393 -6.20 18.51 13.71
CA ARG A 393 -4.94 17.88 13.30
C ARG A 393 -5.21 16.65 12.42
N GLN A 394 -6.13 15.79 12.79
CA GLN A 394 -6.52 14.60 11.99
C GLN A 394 -7.13 14.99 10.63
N ILE A 395 -7.94 16.05 10.57
CA ILE A 395 -8.47 16.58 9.31
C ILE A 395 -7.33 17.06 8.40
N TYR A 396 -6.37 17.82 8.93
CA TYR A 396 -5.23 18.27 8.12
C TYR A 396 -4.33 17.11 7.67
N MET A 397 -4.11 16.09 8.50
CA MET A 397 -3.43 14.86 8.09
C MET A 397 -4.17 14.14 6.95
N MET A 398 -5.50 14.06 7.02
CA MET A 398 -6.33 13.49 5.95
C MET A 398 -6.21 14.30 4.65
N LEU A 399 -6.30 15.62 4.72
CA LEU A 399 -6.16 16.50 3.55
C LEU A 399 -4.76 16.38 2.92
N GLN A 400 -3.73 16.27 3.75
CA GLN A 400 -2.35 16.05 3.30
C GLN A 400 -2.18 14.67 2.66
N SER A 401 -2.72 13.61 3.27
CA SER A 401 -2.67 12.24 2.72
C SER A 401 -3.35 12.12 1.36
N THR A 402 -4.36 12.94 1.10
CA THR A 402 -5.08 13.01 -0.18
C THR A 402 -4.53 14.07 -1.14
N ARG A 403 -3.40 14.71 -0.81
CA ARG A 403 -2.77 15.78 -1.59
C ARG A 403 -3.67 16.99 -1.86
N ARG A 404 -4.68 17.23 -0.99
CA ARG A 404 -5.61 18.35 -1.14
C ARG A 404 -5.12 19.62 -0.44
N LYS A 405 -4.38 19.47 0.65
CA LYS A 405 -3.72 20.56 1.37
C LYS A 405 -2.48 20.05 2.06
N ILE A 406 -1.33 20.65 1.77
CA ILE A 406 -0.06 20.36 2.44
C ILE A 406 0.12 21.40 3.56
N SER A 407 0.20 20.95 4.79
CA SER A 407 0.27 21.83 5.98
C SER A 407 1.56 21.68 6.77
N THR A 408 2.22 20.54 6.68
CA THR A 408 3.46 20.20 7.40
C THR A 408 4.40 19.40 6.49
N ALA A 409 5.62 19.11 6.95
CA ALA A 409 6.50 18.17 6.24
C ALA A 409 5.82 16.81 6.04
N GLU A 410 6.10 16.19 4.92
CA GLU A 410 5.62 14.83 4.63
C GLU A 410 6.68 13.82 5.00
N PHE A 411 6.28 12.80 5.77
CA PHE A 411 7.17 11.72 6.15
C PHE A 411 6.75 10.41 5.46
N ILE A 412 7.71 9.77 4.80
CA ILE A 412 7.57 8.49 4.12
C ILE A 412 8.49 7.51 4.85
N SER A 413 7.96 6.49 5.50
CA SER A 413 8.81 5.57 6.27
C SER A 413 8.35 4.14 6.12
N CYS A 414 9.29 3.24 5.84
CA CYS A 414 8.98 1.83 5.71
C CYS A 414 8.66 1.18 7.08
N PRO A 415 7.84 0.10 7.08
CA PRO A 415 7.34 -0.52 8.31
C PRO A 415 8.34 -1.46 8.97
N SER A 416 9.62 -1.32 8.76
CA SER A 416 10.61 -2.30 9.21
C SER A 416 10.38 -3.72 8.66
N CYS A 417 11.40 -4.48 8.47
CA CYS A 417 11.35 -5.91 8.15
C CYS A 417 12.73 -6.53 8.45
N GLY A 418 12.89 -7.84 8.27
CA GLY A 418 14.18 -8.52 8.48
C GLY A 418 15.35 -8.02 7.59
N ARG A 419 15.15 -6.99 6.78
CA ARG A 419 16.20 -6.31 5.97
C ARG A 419 16.64 -4.98 6.56
N THR A 420 16.02 -4.53 7.65
CA THR A 420 16.28 -3.21 8.24
C THR A 420 17.64 -3.16 8.89
N GLU A 421 18.41 -2.12 8.61
CA GLU A 421 19.82 -1.99 9.02
C GLU A 421 20.00 -1.14 10.30
N PHE A 422 18.92 -0.47 10.76
CA PHE A 422 18.97 0.44 11.92
C PHE A 422 17.59 0.59 12.59
N ASP A 423 17.53 1.25 13.74
CA ASP A 423 16.27 1.56 14.44
C ASP A 423 15.50 2.69 13.71
N ILE A 424 14.60 2.28 12.80
CA ILE A 424 13.79 3.20 12.01
C ILE A 424 12.83 4.00 12.88
N GLU A 425 12.19 3.39 13.88
CA GLU A 425 11.17 4.04 14.69
C GLU A 425 11.76 5.21 15.47
N SER A 426 12.90 4.97 16.12
CA SER A 426 13.63 6.00 16.86
C SER A 426 14.09 7.14 15.95
N LEU A 427 14.71 6.80 14.81
CA LEU A 427 15.21 7.81 13.86
C LEU A 427 14.08 8.62 13.23
N LEU A 428 12.96 7.98 12.87
CA LEU A 428 11.78 8.66 12.33
C LEU A 428 11.18 9.65 13.33
N ASN A 429 11.10 9.27 14.60
CA ASN A 429 10.58 10.14 15.65
C ASN A 429 11.47 11.38 15.84
N GLU A 430 12.79 11.22 15.79
CA GLU A 430 13.74 12.33 15.86
C GLU A 430 13.62 13.25 14.64
N VAL A 431 13.54 12.69 13.42
CA VAL A 431 13.32 13.43 12.16
C VAL A 431 12.01 14.22 12.23
N LYS A 432 10.91 13.59 12.68
CA LYS A 432 9.62 14.27 12.83
C LYS A 432 9.70 15.42 13.81
N SER A 433 10.25 15.20 15.01
CA SER A 433 10.33 16.24 16.03
C SER A 433 11.13 17.46 15.56
N ARG A 434 12.14 17.25 14.70
CA ARG A 434 13.03 18.30 14.18
C ARG A 434 12.44 19.06 12.99
N PHE A 435 11.68 18.38 12.11
CA PHE A 435 11.33 18.91 10.78
C PHE A 435 9.82 18.99 10.49
N GLU A 436 8.93 18.56 11.41
CA GLU A 436 7.47 18.55 11.16
C GLU A 436 6.92 19.94 10.81
N HIS A 437 7.51 21.02 11.33
CA HIS A 437 7.08 22.40 11.09
C HIS A 437 7.33 22.89 9.65
N LEU A 438 8.21 22.22 8.90
CA LEU A 438 8.54 22.63 7.52
C LEU A 438 7.35 22.35 6.60
N LYS A 439 7.12 23.24 5.64
CA LYS A 439 6.10 23.07 4.62
C LYS A 439 6.73 22.73 3.28
N ASP A 440 5.99 22.02 2.44
CA ASP A 440 6.41 21.63 1.09
C ASP A 440 7.72 20.81 1.02
N ILE A 441 8.11 20.21 2.13
CA ILE A 441 9.26 19.31 2.26
C ILE A 441 8.76 17.89 2.50
N SER A 442 9.34 16.94 1.77
CA SER A 442 9.12 15.50 1.97
C SER A 442 10.42 14.82 2.37
N ILE A 443 10.40 14.04 3.46
CA ILE A 443 11.54 13.33 4.01
C ILE A 443 11.22 11.84 4.07
N ALA A 444 12.04 11.02 3.40
CA ALA A 444 11.91 9.58 3.42
C ALA A 444 12.92 8.95 4.40
N VAL A 445 12.47 7.98 5.23
CA VAL A 445 13.31 7.19 6.13
C VAL A 445 13.12 5.72 5.79
N MET A 446 14.13 5.11 5.15
CA MET A 446 14.05 3.77 4.57
C MET A 446 15.09 2.83 5.19
N GLY A 447 14.65 1.67 5.67
CA GLY A 447 15.47 0.72 6.41
C GLY A 447 16.52 -0.02 5.57
N CYS A 448 16.33 -0.16 4.25
CA CYS A 448 17.25 -0.91 3.38
C CYS A 448 17.16 -0.50 1.92
N ILE A 449 18.16 -0.93 1.14
CA ILE A 449 18.29 -0.61 -0.30
C ILE A 449 17.30 -1.35 -1.23
N VAL A 450 16.54 -2.33 -0.74
CA VAL A 450 15.73 -3.20 -1.62
C VAL A 450 14.60 -2.44 -2.30
N ASN A 451 13.75 -1.78 -1.52
CA ASN A 451 12.67 -0.94 -2.04
C ASN A 451 12.95 0.56 -1.80
N GLY A 452 13.85 0.87 -0.86
CA GLY A 452 14.09 2.24 -0.41
C GLY A 452 14.30 3.26 -1.54
N PRO A 453 15.21 3.03 -2.50
CA PRO A 453 15.45 3.99 -3.59
C PRO A 453 14.22 4.24 -4.46
N GLY A 454 13.38 3.23 -4.67
CA GLY A 454 12.14 3.36 -5.44
C GLY A 454 11.06 4.11 -4.66
N GLU A 455 10.81 3.69 -3.42
CA GLU A 455 9.74 4.22 -2.56
C GLU A 455 10.00 5.66 -2.10
N MET A 456 11.27 6.09 -1.99
CA MET A 456 11.63 7.48 -1.69
C MET A 456 11.73 8.37 -2.94
N ARG A 457 11.45 7.82 -4.14
CA ARG A 457 11.47 8.61 -5.37
C ARG A 457 10.45 9.75 -5.27
N GLY A 458 10.91 10.96 -5.55
CA GLY A 458 10.07 12.17 -5.43
C GLY A 458 10.11 12.81 -4.04
N ALA A 459 10.72 12.19 -3.02
CA ALA A 459 11.02 12.88 -1.77
C ALA A 459 12.15 13.91 -1.97
N ASN A 460 12.04 15.06 -1.28
CA ASN A 460 13.10 16.07 -1.31
C ASN A 460 14.38 15.53 -0.66
N TYR A 461 14.24 14.83 0.47
CA TYR A 461 15.32 14.25 1.24
C TYR A 461 15.07 12.80 1.57
N GLY A 462 16.12 12.00 1.69
CA GLY A 462 16.04 10.60 2.07
C GLY A 462 17.15 10.18 3.02
N ILE A 463 16.80 9.36 4.01
CA ILE A 463 17.72 8.61 4.86
C ILE A 463 17.52 7.13 4.52
N LEU A 464 18.57 6.44 4.08
CA LEU A 464 18.50 5.07 3.61
C LEU A 464 19.54 4.19 4.30
N GLY A 465 19.11 3.11 4.94
CA GLY A 465 20.00 2.11 5.54
C GLY A 465 20.93 1.47 4.52
N SER A 466 22.23 1.45 4.82
CA SER A 466 23.27 0.95 3.92
C SER A 466 24.08 -0.20 4.51
N ALA A 467 24.21 -0.25 5.82
CA ALA A 467 24.84 -1.30 6.60
C ALA A 467 24.38 -1.17 8.07
N PRO A 468 24.67 -2.13 8.96
CA PRO A 468 24.30 -2.04 10.36
C PRO A 468 24.68 -0.70 11.01
N ASN A 469 23.70 0.02 11.49
CA ASN A 469 23.79 1.38 12.07
C ASN A 469 24.42 2.44 11.15
N LYS A 470 24.44 2.22 9.84
CA LYS A 470 24.94 3.19 8.86
C LYS A 470 23.84 3.55 7.85
N VAL A 471 23.80 4.82 7.48
CA VAL A 471 22.86 5.38 6.53
C VAL A 471 23.53 6.19 5.43
N HIS A 472 22.83 6.34 4.33
CA HIS A 472 23.15 7.29 3.26
C HIS A 472 22.10 8.40 3.28
N LEU A 473 22.49 9.66 3.01
CA LEU A 473 21.56 10.74 2.77
C LEU A 473 21.42 10.99 1.27
N TYR A 474 20.17 11.24 0.89
CA TYR A 474 19.75 11.53 -0.46
C TYR A 474 19.13 12.93 -0.53
N TYR A 475 19.35 13.60 -1.66
CA TYR A 475 18.67 14.83 -2.05
C TYR A 475 18.11 14.64 -3.45
N LYS A 476 16.77 14.76 -3.62
CA LYS A 476 16.06 14.60 -4.88
C LYS A 476 16.46 13.32 -5.65
N GLY A 477 16.60 12.22 -4.91
CA GLY A 477 16.91 10.90 -5.46
C GLY A 477 18.40 10.61 -5.66
N GLU A 478 19.30 11.58 -5.45
CA GLU A 478 20.75 11.40 -5.56
C GLU A 478 21.41 11.21 -4.19
N SER A 479 22.31 10.23 -4.07
CA SER A 479 23.07 10.00 -2.83
C SER A 479 24.15 11.07 -2.68
N VAL A 480 24.00 11.94 -1.66
CA VAL A 480 24.86 13.10 -1.44
C VAL A 480 25.81 12.95 -0.25
N ARG A 481 25.50 12.09 0.71
CA ARG A 481 26.36 11.76 1.85
C ARG A 481 26.28 10.25 2.08
N LYS A 482 27.41 9.59 2.34
CA LYS A 482 27.47 8.12 2.48
C LYS A 482 28.11 7.70 3.80
N ASN A 483 27.75 6.51 4.30
CA ASN A 483 28.30 5.87 5.48
C ASN A 483 28.25 6.73 6.77
N ILE A 484 27.15 7.45 6.95
CA ILE A 484 26.93 8.27 8.13
C ILE A 484 26.47 7.35 9.26
N ASP A 485 26.93 7.60 10.48
CA ASP A 485 26.40 6.92 11.67
C ASP A 485 24.94 7.32 11.89
N GLN A 486 24.09 6.35 12.25
CA GLN A 486 22.68 6.62 12.54
C GLN A 486 22.50 7.78 13.53
N LYS A 487 23.35 7.86 14.54
CA LYS A 487 23.28 8.91 15.58
C LYS A 487 23.57 10.32 15.06
N GLU A 488 24.28 10.43 13.93
CA GLU A 488 24.63 11.71 13.31
C GLU A 488 23.71 12.04 12.12
N ALA A 489 22.79 11.14 11.78
CA ALA A 489 21.97 11.24 10.56
C ALA A 489 21.10 12.51 10.54
N VAL A 490 20.42 12.82 11.66
CA VAL A 490 19.49 13.96 11.74
C VAL A 490 20.23 15.29 11.70
N ASP A 491 21.34 15.42 12.43
CA ASP A 491 22.17 16.63 12.41
C ASP A 491 22.82 16.85 11.02
N THR A 492 23.23 15.76 10.38
CA THR A 492 23.80 15.82 9.01
C THR A 492 22.72 16.18 7.99
N LEU A 493 21.49 15.68 8.17
CA LEU A 493 20.34 16.05 7.33
C LEU A 493 20.01 17.53 7.49
N GLN A 494 19.98 18.06 8.73
CA GLN A 494 19.73 19.49 8.99
C GLN A 494 20.77 20.37 8.31
N LYS A 495 22.07 20.02 8.42
CA LYS A 495 23.15 20.73 7.71
C LYS A 495 22.92 20.73 6.19
N LEU A 496 22.57 19.57 5.63
CA LEU A 496 22.26 19.44 4.20
C LEU A 496 21.08 20.33 3.81
N MET A 497 20.00 20.34 4.59
CA MET A 497 18.82 21.18 4.34
C MET A 497 19.16 22.67 4.43
N THR A 498 20.01 23.06 5.36
CA THR A 498 20.52 24.45 5.47
C THR A 498 21.37 24.82 4.25
N GLU A 499 22.26 23.94 3.79
CA GLU A 499 23.07 24.13 2.57
C GLU A 499 22.18 24.30 1.31
N LYS A 500 21.00 23.66 1.30
CA LYS A 500 20.04 23.75 0.16
C LYS A 500 19.04 24.90 0.30
N GLY A 501 19.03 25.61 1.45
CA GLY A 501 18.14 26.74 1.72
C GLY A 501 16.73 26.34 2.18
N ASP A 502 16.50 25.06 2.47
CA ASP A 502 15.21 24.51 2.85
C ASP A 502 15.01 24.49 4.40
N PHE A 503 16.05 24.79 5.17
CA PHE A 503 16.02 24.95 6.62
C PHE A 503 16.71 26.25 7.01
N LYS A 504 15.99 27.11 7.74
CA LYS A 504 16.54 28.33 8.33
C LYS A 504 16.64 28.12 9.84
N ASN A 505 17.79 28.38 10.41
CA ASN A 505 17.91 28.50 11.85
C ASN A 505 17.26 29.85 12.24
N ASP A 506 16.12 29.79 12.93
CA ASP A 506 15.51 30.95 13.56
C ASP A 506 16.40 31.43 14.74
#